data_8778f379e75fc2024c58c85f134aae24
#
_entry.id   8778f379e75fc2024c58c85f134aae24
#
_cell.length_a   1.000
_cell.length_b   1.000
_cell.length_c   1.000
_cell.angle_alpha   90.00
_cell.angle_beta   90.00
_cell.angle_gamma   90.00
#
_symmetry.space_group_name_H-M   'P 1'
#
loop_
_entity.id
_entity.type
_entity.pdbx_description
1 polymer ?
#
loop_
_entity_poly.entity_id
_entity_poly.type
_entity_poly.pdbx_seq_one_letter_code
_entity_poly.pdbx_strand_id
1 'polypeptide(L)'
;MPKYAQTINIEGHSGIHSEEYERIVFTRGNYSAVTIAGDYNVIIINAGCRFDGKFVVSGDYNKITIHNDVNFNNGILIGADTSSTVGQGNHIKCLGKTFITRDPNDYNDHTQYALQINGNYTHWEGSGMNTKVALQTASGKTTYACVIGRQASDGNAVSTPTKWCIVEKTNFMVLYDGSSNGSGKYSMYVNGSTHGAIACGHLITNNWFGTLGEYDTSISAGQDTTGGGGQVVIVAGTTRFVENHIQPVYTGGSNLQVAGKRDIVLFNHVAHGGSYGAVVDEDNVIFSGNLVYWNDAKNSSTEPIRNNSSADRIVFAGNRGGQKASISTNATNSQVGNNELGTL
;
A
#
# COMPACT_ATOMS: atom_id res chain seq x y z
N MET A 1 -5.17 -20.06 -27.49
CA MET A 1 -4.97 -20.19 -26.05
C MET A 1 -3.92 -21.25 -25.85
N PRO A 2 -2.82 -20.98 -25.15
CA PRO A 2 -1.89 -22.04 -24.79
C PRO A 2 -2.66 -23.10 -24.00
N LYS A 3 -2.57 -24.34 -24.41
CA LYS A 3 -3.07 -25.46 -23.61
C LYS A 3 -2.06 -25.65 -22.50
N TYR A 4 -2.48 -25.44 -21.24
CA TYR A 4 -1.68 -25.82 -20.10
C TYR A 4 -1.42 -27.33 -20.17
N ALA A 5 -0.17 -27.72 -19.96
CA ALA A 5 0.25 -29.10 -20.20
C ALA A 5 -0.41 -30.07 -19.21
N GLN A 6 -0.52 -29.66 -17.93
CA GLN A 6 -1.11 -30.49 -16.88
C GLN A 6 -1.85 -29.65 -15.84
N THR A 7 -2.64 -30.33 -15.01
CA THR A 7 -3.17 -29.78 -13.75
C THR A 7 -2.46 -30.46 -12.59
N ILE A 8 -1.76 -29.67 -11.79
CA ILE A 8 -1.05 -30.12 -10.60
C ILE A 8 -1.89 -29.75 -9.38
N ASN A 9 -2.35 -30.72 -8.63
CA ASN A 9 -3.06 -30.49 -7.37
C ASN A 9 -2.06 -30.52 -6.22
N ILE A 10 -2.04 -29.48 -5.41
CA ILE A 10 -1.19 -29.35 -4.23
C ILE A 10 -2.05 -29.56 -2.98
N GLU A 11 -1.75 -30.61 -2.22
CA GLU A 11 -2.45 -30.95 -0.99
C GLU A 11 -1.51 -30.88 0.21
N GLY A 12 -1.54 -29.78 0.94
CA GLY A 12 -0.77 -29.60 2.19
C GLY A 12 0.75 -29.59 2.04
N HIS A 13 1.27 -29.63 0.81
CA HIS A 13 2.69 -29.62 0.55
C HIS A 13 3.22 -28.22 0.35
N SER A 14 4.32 -27.94 1.02
CA SER A 14 5.06 -26.70 0.91
C SER A 14 6.27 -26.92 0.02
N GLY A 15 6.79 -25.86 -0.57
CA GLY A 15 8.00 -25.95 -1.35
C GLY A 15 8.03 -24.99 -2.54
N ILE A 16 8.96 -25.27 -3.44
CA ILE A 16 9.18 -24.50 -4.65
C ILE A 16 8.51 -25.20 -5.82
N HIS A 17 7.65 -24.47 -6.53
CA HIS A 17 6.97 -24.89 -7.75
C HIS A 17 7.62 -24.16 -8.93
N SER A 18 8.42 -24.88 -9.70
CA SER A 18 9.20 -24.36 -10.83
C SER A 18 8.65 -24.73 -12.20
N GLU A 19 7.47 -25.33 -12.23
CA GLU A 19 6.77 -25.72 -13.45
C GLU A 19 6.39 -24.49 -14.27
N GLU A 20 6.42 -24.62 -15.58
CA GLU A 20 6.01 -23.57 -16.51
C GLU A 20 4.81 -24.01 -17.36
N TYR A 21 3.94 -23.04 -17.68
CA TYR A 21 2.71 -23.28 -18.50
C TYR A 21 1.75 -24.29 -17.88
N GLU A 22 1.74 -24.43 -16.57
CA GLU A 22 0.91 -25.39 -15.87
C GLU A 22 -0.29 -24.74 -15.18
N ARG A 23 -1.28 -25.57 -14.89
CA ARG A 23 -2.37 -25.21 -14.00
C ARG A 23 -2.12 -25.79 -12.62
N ILE A 24 -1.76 -24.94 -11.66
CA ILE A 24 -1.47 -25.33 -10.28
C ILE A 24 -2.69 -25.03 -9.41
N VAL A 25 -3.17 -26.00 -8.66
CA VAL A 25 -4.36 -25.87 -7.82
C VAL A 25 -4.01 -26.22 -6.38
N PHE A 26 -4.06 -25.25 -5.49
CA PHE A 26 -3.99 -25.45 -4.06
C PHE A 26 -5.37 -25.85 -3.55
N THR A 27 -5.48 -27.05 -2.98
CA THR A 27 -6.71 -27.54 -2.37
C THR A 27 -6.79 -27.06 -0.92
N ARG A 28 -7.98 -27.16 -0.33
CA ARG A 28 -8.16 -26.78 1.09
C ARG A 28 -7.15 -27.48 1.98
N GLY A 29 -6.41 -26.70 2.79
CA GLY A 29 -5.38 -27.24 3.67
C GLY A 29 -4.46 -26.16 4.26
N ASN A 30 -3.51 -26.61 5.08
CA ASN A 30 -2.49 -25.78 5.66
C ASN A 30 -1.16 -25.98 4.90
N TYR A 31 -0.53 -24.87 4.58
CA TYR A 31 0.72 -24.81 3.84
C TYR A 31 1.76 -24.03 4.66
N SER A 32 2.98 -24.47 4.71
CA SER A 32 4.08 -23.67 5.26
C SER A 32 4.58 -22.67 4.20
N ALA A 33 5.86 -22.57 3.91
CA ALA A 33 6.35 -21.67 2.89
C ALA A 33 6.11 -22.22 1.47
N VAL A 34 5.60 -21.40 0.59
CA VAL A 34 5.33 -21.74 -0.82
C VAL A 34 6.01 -20.71 -1.72
N THR A 35 6.74 -21.19 -2.74
CA THR A 35 7.33 -20.33 -3.78
C THR A 35 6.84 -20.79 -5.15
N ILE A 36 6.24 -19.89 -5.90
CA ILE A 36 5.93 -20.06 -7.32
C ILE A 36 7.10 -19.48 -8.10
N ALA A 37 7.99 -20.32 -8.59
CA ALA A 37 9.19 -19.92 -9.32
C ALA A 37 9.06 -20.08 -10.83
N GLY A 38 8.13 -20.90 -11.29
CA GLY A 38 7.86 -21.10 -12.72
C GLY A 38 7.02 -20.00 -13.34
N ASP A 39 7.13 -19.87 -14.66
CA ASP A 39 6.52 -18.79 -15.45
C ASP A 39 5.22 -19.23 -16.13
N TYR A 40 4.39 -18.25 -16.47
CA TYR A 40 3.18 -18.42 -17.29
C TYR A 40 2.16 -19.42 -16.75
N ASN A 41 2.14 -19.66 -15.44
CA ASN A 41 1.21 -20.59 -14.82
C ASN A 41 -0.17 -19.95 -14.57
N VAL A 42 -1.19 -20.80 -14.54
CA VAL A 42 -2.50 -20.46 -13.95
C VAL A 42 -2.60 -21.13 -12.59
N ILE A 43 -2.63 -20.29 -11.56
CA ILE A 43 -2.65 -20.75 -10.16
C ILE A 43 -4.02 -20.49 -9.56
N ILE A 44 -4.60 -21.50 -8.97
CA ILE A 44 -5.88 -21.41 -8.28
C ILE A 44 -5.67 -21.78 -6.82
N ILE A 45 -5.97 -20.85 -5.94
CA ILE A 45 -5.97 -21.08 -4.50
C ILE A 45 -7.41 -21.21 -4.05
N ASN A 46 -7.82 -22.43 -3.76
CA ASN A 46 -9.19 -22.72 -3.39
C ASN A 46 -9.53 -22.21 -1.98
N ALA A 47 -10.83 -22.14 -1.72
CA ALA A 47 -11.38 -21.72 -0.44
C ALA A 47 -10.88 -22.59 0.73
N GLY A 48 -10.59 -21.92 1.86
CA GLY A 48 -10.13 -22.59 3.07
C GLY A 48 -8.65 -22.97 3.07
N CYS A 49 -7.84 -22.46 2.14
CA CYS A 49 -6.40 -22.56 2.21
C CYS A 49 -5.83 -21.61 3.27
N ARG A 50 -4.83 -22.08 4.00
CA ARG A 50 -4.09 -21.32 4.98
C ARG A 50 -2.59 -21.47 4.74
N PHE A 51 -1.90 -20.37 4.57
CA PHE A 51 -0.45 -20.32 4.40
C PHE A 51 0.18 -19.77 5.68
N ASP A 52 0.84 -20.63 6.46
CA ASP A 52 1.50 -20.27 7.71
C ASP A 52 2.92 -19.74 7.46
N GLY A 53 3.56 -20.13 6.35
CA GLY A 53 4.81 -19.56 5.88
C GLY A 53 4.62 -18.50 4.80
N LYS A 54 5.71 -17.86 4.39
CA LYS A 54 5.72 -16.82 3.35
C LYS A 54 5.27 -17.40 2.00
N PHE A 55 4.37 -16.70 1.32
CA PHE A 55 3.97 -17.01 -0.05
C PHE A 55 4.74 -16.11 -1.02
N VAL A 56 5.56 -16.71 -1.88
CA VAL A 56 6.44 -15.99 -2.80
C VAL A 56 6.05 -16.29 -4.24
N VAL A 57 5.96 -15.26 -5.07
CA VAL A 57 5.76 -15.38 -6.52
C VAL A 57 6.97 -14.78 -7.19
N SER A 58 7.97 -15.60 -7.52
CA SER A 58 9.20 -15.18 -8.18
C SER A 58 9.21 -15.48 -9.68
N GLY A 59 8.34 -16.33 -10.17
CA GLY A 59 8.14 -16.55 -11.61
C GLY A 59 7.39 -15.41 -12.28
N ASP A 60 7.55 -15.28 -13.57
CA ASP A 60 6.99 -14.21 -14.38
C ASP A 60 5.64 -14.59 -15.00
N TYR A 61 4.80 -13.60 -15.26
CA TYR A 61 3.55 -13.70 -16.04
C TYR A 61 2.55 -14.75 -15.56
N ASN A 62 2.54 -15.06 -14.26
CA ASN A 62 1.57 -15.97 -13.66
C ASN A 62 0.22 -15.27 -13.45
N LYS A 63 -0.86 -16.03 -13.62
CA LYS A 63 -2.21 -15.60 -13.28
C LYS A 63 -2.71 -16.35 -12.07
N ILE A 64 -2.87 -15.65 -10.96
CA ILE A 64 -3.22 -16.23 -9.67
C ILE A 64 -4.64 -15.82 -9.30
N THR A 65 -5.50 -16.79 -9.04
CA THR A 65 -6.85 -16.57 -8.54
C THR A 65 -6.98 -17.09 -7.12
N ILE A 66 -7.32 -16.21 -6.20
CA ILE A 66 -7.50 -16.51 -4.78
C ILE A 66 -9.01 -16.53 -4.50
N HIS A 67 -9.52 -17.68 -4.12
CA HIS A 67 -10.93 -17.84 -3.78
C HIS A 67 -11.25 -17.32 -2.38
N ASN A 68 -12.51 -17.47 -1.98
CA ASN A 68 -13.00 -16.99 -0.68
C ASN A 68 -12.39 -17.77 0.50
N ASP A 69 -12.28 -17.12 1.67
CA ASP A 69 -11.76 -17.70 2.92
C ASP A 69 -10.33 -18.25 2.84
N VAL A 70 -9.43 -17.48 2.25
CA VAL A 70 -7.99 -17.79 2.20
C VAL A 70 -7.22 -16.88 3.15
N ASN A 71 -6.27 -17.47 3.91
CA ASN A 71 -5.44 -16.76 4.86
C ASN A 71 -3.95 -16.91 4.52
N PHE A 72 -3.23 -15.81 4.49
CA PHE A 72 -1.77 -15.76 4.42
C PHE A 72 -1.23 -15.16 5.72
N ASN A 73 -0.68 -16.00 6.59
CA ASN A 73 -0.29 -15.60 7.94
C ASN A 73 1.14 -15.04 8.03
N ASN A 74 1.94 -15.22 6.98
CA ASN A 74 3.32 -14.71 6.95
C ASN A 74 3.64 -13.93 5.66
N GLY A 75 2.65 -13.21 5.15
CA GLY A 75 2.78 -12.27 4.05
C GLY A 75 2.93 -12.89 2.67
N ILE A 76 2.83 -12.00 1.69
CA ILE A 76 3.02 -12.29 0.26
C ILE A 76 4.15 -11.42 -0.28
N LEU A 77 5.10 -12.03 -0.99
CA LEU A 77 6.10 -11.36 -1.80
C LEU A 77 5.87 -11.66 -3.29
N ILE A 78 5.73 -10.62 -4.10
CA ILE A 78 5.69 -10.72 -5.56
C ILE A 78 6.99 -10.12 -6.10
N GLY A 79 7.82 -10.96 -6.69
CA GLY A 79 9.16 -10.62 -7.12
C GLY A 79 10.24 -11.17 -6.20
N ALA A 80 11.41 -10.54 -6.22
CA ALA A 80 12.51 -10.81 -5.30
C ALA A 80 12.66 -9.66 -4.30
N ASP A 81 13.25 -9.94 -3.14
CA ASP A 81 13.43 -8.92 -2.10
C ASP A 81 14.31 -7.76 -2.58
N THR A 82 15.33 -8.04 -3.37
CA THR A 82 16.36 -7.08 -3.76
C THR A 82 16.25 -6.57 -5.22
N SER A 83 15.35 -7.12 -6.04
CA SER A 83 15.27 -6.82 -7.47
C SER A 83 13.84 -6.75 -7.99
N SER A 84 13.60 -5.87 -8.95
CA SER A 84 12.32 -5.75 -9.68
C SER A 84 12.29 -6.51 -11.00
N THR A 85 13.36 -7.20 -11.37
CA THR A 85 13.46 -7.95 -12.63
C THR A 85 12.97 -9.39 -12.52
N VAL A 86 12.48 -9.79 -11.38
CA VAL A 86 11.95 -11.13 -11.06
C VAL A 86 10.50 -10.98 -10.63
N GLY A 87 9.66 -11.93 -10.98
CA GLY A 87 8.23 -11.92 -10.66
C GLY A 87 7.46 -10.84 -11.42
N GLN A 88 7.82 -10.62 -12.70
CA GLN A 88 7.21 -9.57 -13.53
C GLN A 88 5.89 -10.03 -14.13
N GLY A 89 5.02 -9.08 -14.44
CA GLY A 89 3.79 -9.32 -15.20
C GLY A 89 2.77 -10.22 -14.51
N ASN A 90 2.91 -10.47 -13.22
CA ASN A 90 1.98 -11.32 -12.49
C ASN A 90 0.64 -10.60 -12.26
N HIS A 91 -0.46 -11.34 -12.46
CA HIS A 91 -1.81 -10.86 -12.15
C HIS A 91 -2.40 -11.69 -11.02
N ILE A 92 -2.63 -11.07 -9.87
CA ILE A 92 -3.21 -11.68 -8.67
C ILE A 92 -4.61 -11.11 -8.46
N LYS A 93 -5.62 -11.98 -8.44
CA LYS A 93 -7.02 -11.60 -8.24
C LYS A 93 -7.64 -12.32 -7.06
N CYS A 94 -8.16 -11.57 -6.09
CA CYS A 94 -8.95 -12.09 -4.99
C CYS A 94 -10.44 -12.04 -5.35
N LEU A 95 -11.15 -13.16 -5.18
CA LEU A 95 -12.57 -13.27 -5.51
C LEU A 95 -13.49 -13.07 -4.29
N GLY A 96 -12.92 -13.04 -3.08
CA GLY A 96 -13.72 -12.90 -1.87
C GLY A 96 -12.85 -12.64 -0.64
N LYS A 97 -13.33 -13.15 0.49
CA LYS A 97 -12.66 -12.92 1.78
C LYS A 97 -11.25 -13.51 1.75
N THR A 98 -10.28 -12.62 1.79
CA THR A 98 -8.84 -12.95 1.83
C THR A 98 -8.20 -12.13 2.92
N PHE A 99 -7.45 -12.76 3.79
CA PHE A 99 -6.73 -12.10 4.87
C PHE A 99 -5.23 -12.33 4.70
N ILE A 100 -4.47 -11.25 4.64
CA ILE A 100 -3.02 -11.28 4.50
C ILE A 100 -2.43 -10.52 5.67
N THR A 101 -1.61 -11.20 6.44
CA THR A 101 -0.92 -10.64 7.59
C THR A 101 0.50 -11.18 7.66
N ARG A 102 1.27 -10.72 8.63
CA ARG A 102 2.59 -11.26 8.95
C ARG A 102 2.74 -11.38 10.46
N ASP A 103 3.50 -12.36 10.92
CA ASP A 103 3.84 -12.49 12.32
C ASP A 103 4.64 -11.25 12.79
N PRO A 104 4.14 -10.50 13.77
CA PRO A 104 4.85 -9.33 14.30
C PRO A 104 6.17 -9.71 14.98
N ASN A 105 6.35 -10.97 15.35
CA ASN A 105 7.54 -11.48 16.00
C ASN A 105 8.62 -12.02 15.04
N ASP A 106 8.44 -11.87 13.74
CA ASP A 106 9.48 -12.18 12.76
C ASP A 106 10.61 -11.14 12.86
N TYR A 107 11.59 -11.41 13.74
CA TYR A 107 12.61 -10.46 14.17
C TYR A 107 13.75 -10.23 13.18
N ASN A 108 13.80 -10.99 12.10
CA ASN A 108 14.95 -10.97 11.19
C ASN A 108 14.95 -9.79 10.22
N ASP A 109 13.81 -9.14 10.01
CA ASP A 109 13.68 -8.02 9.08
C ASP A 109 13.61 -6.68 9.82
N HIS A 110 14.39 -5.70 9.38
CA HIS A 110 14.32 -4.32 9.88
C HIS A 110 12.96 -3.67 9.58
N THR A 111 12.31 -4.13 8.54
CA THR A 111 11.04 -3.59 8.06
C THR A 111 10.06 -4.74 7.83
N GLN A 112 8.84 -4.58 8.29
CA GLN A 112 7.81 -5.61 8.19
C GLN A 112 6.74 -5.23 7.15
N TYR A 113 6.36 -6.20 6.31
CA TYR A 113 5.31 -6.06 5.29
C TYR A 113 4.37 -7.25 5.30
N ALA A 114 3.09 -7.00 5.10
CA ALA A 114 2.15 -8.08 4.81
C ALA A 114 2.09 -8.36 3.30
N LEU A 115 2.06 -7.31 2.47
CA LEU A 115 2.14 -7.43 1.01
C LEU A 115 3.34 -6.64 0.49
N GLN A 116 4.27 -7.32 -0.19
CA GLN A 116 5.43 -6.73 -0.82
C GLN A 116 5.38 -6.96 -2.34
N ILE A 117 5.40 -5.88 -3.13
CA ILE A 117 5.37 -5.93 -4.59
C ILE A 117 6.66 -5.33 -5.13
N ASN A 118 7.56 -6.17 -5.60
CA ASN A 118 8.82 -5.78 -6.20
C ASN A 118 8.89 -6.09 -7.70
N GLY A 119 8.10 -7.05 -8.19
CA GLY A 119 8.03 -7.39 -9.62
C GLY A 119 7.36 -6.29 -10.44
N ASN A 120 7.98 -5.92 -11.57
CA ASN A 120 7.41 -4.96 -12.52
C ASN A 120 6.11 -5.47 -13.14
N TYR A 121 5.24 -4.56 -13.58
CA TYR A 121 3.98 -4.88 -14.29
C TYR A 121 3.04 -5.77 -13.48
N THR A 122 3.19 -5.82 -12.17
CA THR A 122 2.30 -6.60 -11.30
C THR A 122 0.92 -5.94 -11.23
N HIS A 123 -0.12 -6.75 -11.40
CA HIS A 123 -1.49 -6.33 -11.15
C HIS A 123 -2.05 -7.08 -9.94
N TRP A 124 -2.30 -6.36 -8.87
CA TRP A 124 -2.99 -6.83 -7.67
C TRP A 124 -4.42 -6.32 -7.66
N GLU A 125 -5.40 -7.22 -7.75
CA GLU A 125 -6.82 -6.91 -7.67
C GLU A 125 -7.45 -7.58 -6.46
N GLY A 126 -7.83 -6.80 -5.47
CA GLY A 126 -8.60 -7.27 -4.32
C GLY A 126 -10.09 -7.42 -4.61
N SER A 127 -10.84 -7.80 -3.61
CA SER A 127 -12.31 -7.92 -3.61
C SER A 127 -12.96 -6.84 -2.72
N GLY A 128 -12.47 -5.61 -2.81
CA GLY A 128 -12.91 -4.51 -1.96
C GLY A 128 -12.62 -4.76 -0.47
N MET A 129 -13.55 -4.45 0.39
CA MET A 129 -13.44 -4.64 1.85
C MET A 129 -13.25 -6.09 2.29
N ASN A 130 -13.52 -7.06 1.41
CA ASN A 130 -13.31 -8.47 1.71
C ASN A 130 -11.84 -8.91 1.59
N THR A 131 -11.00 -8.18 0.84
CA THR A 131 -9.56 -8.42 0.81
C THR A 131 -8.89 -7.49 1.79
N LYS A 132 -8.38 -8.04 2.89
CA LYS A 132 -7.71 -7.30 3.96
C LYS A 132 -6.23 -7.64 3.97
N VAL A 133 -5.41 -6.63 3.83
CA VAL A 133 -3.97 -6.68 4.04
C VAL A 133 -3.67 -5.92 5.32
N ALA A 134 -3.39 -6.64 6.39
CA ALA A 134 -3.29 -6.07 7.72
C ALA A 134 -1.99 -6.47 8.40
N LEU A 135 -1.30 -5.53 9.02
CA LEU A 135 -0.09 -5.83 9.76
C LEU A 135 -0.15 -5.21 11.15
N GLN A 136 0.12 -6.03 12.16
CA GLN A 136 0.27 -5.57 13.53
C GLN A 136 1.61 -4.85 13.68
N THR A 137 1.60 -3.73 14.40
CA THR A 137 2.83 -2.98 14.69
C THR A 137 3.73 -3.77 15.64
N ALA A 138 5.03 -3.71 15.42
CA ALA A 138 6.04 -4.27 16.32
C ALA A 138 6.93 -3.16 16.86
N SER A 139 7.32 -3.26 18.13
CA SER A 139 8.18 -2.28 18.79
C SER A 139 9.53 -2.17 18.08
N GLY A 140 10.00 -0.95 17.80
CA GLY A 140 11.28 -0.67 17.17
C GLY A 140 11.37 -0.96 15.68
N LYS A 141 10.25 -1.34 15.03
CA LYS A 141 10.21 -1.67 13.60
C LYS A 141 9.35 -0.70 12.80
N THR A 142 9.76 -0.44 11.57
CA THR A 142 8.90 0.24 10.61
C THR A 142 7.95 -0.78 9.99
N THR A 143 6.66 -0.49 10.00
CA THR A 143 5.60 -1.41 9.65
C THR A 143 4.79 -0.88 8.47
N TYR A 144 4.60 -1.71 7.45
CA TYR A 144 3.81 -1.39 6.26
C TYR A 144 2.82 -2.51 5.97
N ALA A 145 1.54 -2.21 5.81
CA ALA A 145 0.61 -3.23 5.33
C ALA A 145 0.95 -3.60 3.89
N CYS A 146 1.23 -2.60 3.04
CA CYS A 146 1.70 -2.84 1.67
C CYS A 146 2.91 -1.97 1.34
N VAL A 147 3.86 -2.54 0.59
CA VAL A 147 4.98 -1.79 0.04
C VAL A 147 5.23 -2.17 -1.41
N ILE A 148 5.60 -1.18 -2.22
CA ILE A 148 6.00 -1.35 -3.60
C ILE A 148 7.44 -0.89 -3.76
N GLY A 149 8.33 -1.76 -4.29
CA GLY A 149 9.70 -1.40 -4.65
C GLY A 149 10.66 -1.22 -3.46
N ARG A 150 10.51 -1.99 -2.40
CA ARG A 150 11.35 -1.87 -1.21
C ARG A 150 11.81 -3.24 -0.68
N GLN A 151 13.02 -3.30 -0.14
CA GLN A 151 13.61 -4.49 0.47
C GLN A 151 13.14 -4.67 1.91
N ALA A 152 12.86 -5.91 2.30
CA ALA A 152 12.52 -6.25 3.68
C ALA A 152 13.74 -6.23 4.58
N SER A 153 14.88 -6.70 4.07
CA SER A 153 16.11 -6.93 4.83
C SER A 153 16.69 -5.66 5.46
N ASP A 154 16.70 -4.55 4.74
CA ASP A 154 17.33 -3.29 5.17
C ASP A 154 16.42 -2.06 5.03
N GLY A 155 15.23 -2.23 4.49
CA GLY A 155 14.28 -1.15 4.27
C GLY A 155 14.68 -0.17 3.16
N ASN A 156 15.68 -0.49 2.34
CA ASN A 156 16.09 0.33 1.21
C ASN A 156 15.21 0.11 -0.03
N ALA A 157 15.38 0.95 -1.04
CA ALA A 157 14.82 0.70 -2.35
C ALA A 157 15.40 -0.58 -2.95
N VAL A 158 14.62 -1.30 -3.76
CA VAL A 158 15.16 -2.36 -4.60
C VAL A 158 16.19 -1.77 -5.58
N SER A 159 17.18 -2.55 -5.97
CA SER A 159 18.30 -2.11 -6.82
C SER A 159 17.84 -1.49 -8.16
N THR A 160 16.72 -1.96 -8.69
CA THR A 160 16.07 -1.41 -9.88
C THR A 160 14.65 -1.03 -9.50
N PRO A 161 14.21 0.21 -9.75
CA PRO A 161 12.87 0.64 -9.36
C PRO A 161 11.77 -0.23 -9.95
N THR A 162 10.81 -0.60 -9.12
CA THR A 162 9.60 -1.30 -9.55
C THR A 162 8.74 -0.35 -10.38
N LYS A 163 8.19 -0.85 -11.49
CA LYS A 163 7.46 -0.04 -12.48
C LYS A 163 6.12 -0.65 -12.86
N TRP A 164 5.18 0.23 -13.21
CA TRP A 164 3.92 -0.10 -13.87
C TRP A 164 3.05 -1.10 -13.11
N CYS A 165 3.07 -1.05 -11.78
CA CYS A 165 2.18 -1.87 -10.97
C CYS A 165 0.79 -1.24 -10.88
N ILE A 166 -0.23 -2.10 -10.84
CA ILE A 166 -1.61 -1.74 -10.55
C ILE A 166 -2.00 -2.38 -9.22
N VAL A 167 -2.53 -1.57 -8.30
CA VAL A 167 -3.04 -2.05 -7.00
C VAL A 167 -4.43 -1.49 -6.80
N GLU A 168 -5.40 -2.37 -6.73
CA GLU A 168 -6.79 -1.93 -6.65
C GLU A 168 -7.68 -2.79 -5.73
N LYS A 169 -8.78 -2.19 -5.29
CA LYS A 169 -9.90 -2.84 -4.59
C LYS A 169 -9.48 -3.62 -3.33
N THR A 170 -8.57 -3.04 -2.54
CA THR A 170 -8.02 -3.71 -1.35
C THR A 170 -8.13 -2.81 -0.13
N ASN A 171 -8.37 -3.43 1.01
CA ASN A 171 -8.36 -2.77 2.31
C ASN A 171 -7.00 -3.00 2.98
N PHE A 172 -6.20 -1.95 3.05
CA PHE A 172 -4.89 -1.93 3.70
C PHE A 172 -5.00 -1.34 5.10
N MET A 173 -4.55 -2.08 6.09
CA MET A 173 -4.75 -1.72 7.49
C MET A 173 -3.48 -1.92 8.30
N VAL A 174 -3.19 -0.99 9.20
CA VAL A 174 -2.22 -1.18 10.25
C VAL A 174 -2.95 -1.44 11.55
N LEU A 175 -2.62 -2.53 12.23
CA LEU A 175 -3.19 -2.91 13.51
C LEU A 175 -2.31 -2.32 14.62
N TYR A 176 -2.87 -1.46 15.43
CA TYR A 176 -2.17 -0.84 16.53
C TYR A 176 -2.23 -1.74 17.79
N ASP A 177 -1.10 -2.03 18.39
CA ASP A 177 -0.97 -2.89 19.57
C ASP A 177 -0.85 -2.13 20.91
N GLY A 178 -0.98 -0.80 20.88
CA GLY A 178 -0.80 0.04 22.06
C GLY A 178 0.66 0.32 22.44
N SER A 179 1.64 -0.28 21.76
CA SER A 179 3.05 -0.01 22.02
C SER A 179 3.51 1.28 21.34
N SER A 180 3.96 2.24 22.11
CA SER A 180 4.19 3.63 21.70
C SER A 180 5.47 3.90 20.91
N ASN A 181 6.33 2.94 20.68
CA ASN A 181 7.73 3.20 20.28
C ASN A 181 8.14 2.67 18.91
N GLY A 182 7.23 2.48 17.97
CA GLY A 182 7.57 2.10 16.60
C GLY A 182 7.77 3.31 15.69
N SER A 183 8.94 3.47 15.09
CA SER A 183 9.17 4.44 14.03
C SER A 183 8.44 4.00 12.76
N GLY A 184 7.50 4.82 12.27
CA GLY A 184 6.87 4.64 10.97
C GLY A 184 5.84 3.49 10.89
N LYS A 185 4.59 3.85 10.78
CA LYS A 185 3.45 2.93 10.61
C LYS A 185 2.66 3.40 9.39
N TYR A 186 2.61 2.57 8.37
CA TYR A 186 2.03 2.96 7.09
C TYR A 186 1.10 1.89 6.55
N SER A 187 -0.06 2.29 6.05
CA SER A 187 -0.91 1.37 5.29
C SER A 187 -0.31 1.06 3.94
N MET A 188 0.33 2.05 3.29
CA MET A 188 1.04 1.82 2.03
C MET A 188 2.26 2.73 1.91
N TYR A 189 3.33 2.19 1.36
CA TYR A 189 4.50 2.93 0.95
C TYR A 189 4.90 2.56 -0.48
N VAL A 190 4.96 3.55 -1.35
CA VAL A 190 5.35 3.37 -2.76
C VAL A 190 6.73 3.99 -2.95
N ASN A 191 7.73 3.13 -3.09
CA ASN A 191 9.11 3.57 -3.15
C ASN A 191 9.53 3.92 -4.58
N GLY A 192 10.31 5.00 -4.69
CA GLY A 192 11.05 5.35 -5.88
C GLY A 192 12.54 5.42 -5.56
N SER A 193 13.42 5.15 -6.48
CA SER A 193 14.84 5.36 -6.26
C SER A 193 15.08 6.87 -6.15
N THR A 194 15.51 7.34 -4.98
CA THR A 194 15.87 8.73 -4.70
C THR A 194 14.87 9.79 -5.18
N HIS A 195 14.09 10.33 -4.26
CA HIS A 195 13.20 11.50 -4.38
C HIS A 195 12.89 11.95 -5.81
N GLY A 196 11.85 11.37 -6.40
CA GLY A 196 11.23 11.88 -7.61
C GLY A 196 11.97 11.68 -8.95
N ALA A 197 13.11 11.01 -8.99
CA ALA A 197 13.93 10.99 -10.19
C ALA A 197 13.49 9.99 -11.28
N ILE A 198 12.67 8.99 -10.96
CA ILE A 198 12.31 7.93 -11.91
C ILE A 198 10.80 7.83 -12.07
N ALA A 199 10.37 7.85 -13.33
CA ALA A 199 9.00 7.55 -13.70
C ALA A 199 8.69 6.06 -13.44
N CYS A 200 7.96 5.76 -12.39
CA CYS A 200 7.55 4.39 -12.03
C CYS A 200 6.20 3.99 -12.65
N GLY A 201 5.30 4.96 -12.85
CA GLY A 201 4.04 4.77 -13.58
C GLY A 201 3.02 3.86 -12.90
N HIS A 202 3.00 3.81 -11.57
CA HIS A 202 2.03 2.99 -10.84
C HIS A 202 0.60 3.54 -10.95
N LEU A 203 -0.38 2.65 -10.86
CA LEU A 203 -1.79 2.97 -10.67
C LEU A 203 -2.28 2.37 -9.36
N ILE A 204 -2.71 3.22 -8.44
CA ILE A 204 -3.26 2.83 -7.15
C ILE A 204 -4.67 3.40 -7.07
N THR A 205 -5.68 2.53 -7.11
CA THR A 205 -7.05 2.98 -7.28
C THR A 205 -8.05 2.14 -6.50
N ASN A 206 -9.14 2.78 -6.06
CA ASN A 206 -10.25 2.11 -5.38
C ASN A 206 -9.84 1.30 -4.14
N ASN A 207 -8.81 1.75 -3.41
CA ASN A 207 -8.37 1.12 -2.19
C ASN A 207 -8.89 1.85 -0.96
N TRP A 208 -8.91 1.12 0.14
CA TRP A 208 -9.19 1.63 1.46
C TRP A 208 -7.94 1.53 2.32
N PHE A 209 -7.55 2.63 2.95
CA PHE A 209 -6.40 2.70 3.84
C PHE A 209 -6.84 3.12 5.23
N GLY A 210 -6.45 2.37 6.25
CA GLY A 210 -6.90 2.67 7.60
C GLY A 210 -6.05 2.06 8.69
N THR A 211 -6.43 2.37 9.93
CA THR A 211 -5.96 1.69 11.13
C THR A 211 -7.14 1.01 11.81
N LEU A 212 -6.97 -0.21 12.30
CA LEU A 212 -7.92 -0.83 13.21
C LEU A 212 -7.55 -0.42 14.64
N GLY A 213 -8.48 0.16 15.35
CA GLY A 213 -8.31 0.67 16.72
C GLY A 213 -8.85 2.08 16.91
N GLU A 214 -9.34 2.72 15.86
CA GLU A 214 -9.85 4.10 15.91
C GLU A 214 -11.09 4.33 16.79
N TYR A 215 -11.80 3.28 17.11
CA TYR A 215 -13.04 3.39 17.92
C TYR A 215 -12.86 3.04 19.38
N ASP A 216 -11.66 2.69 19.81
CA ASP A 216 -11.39 2.57 21.24
C ASP A 216 -11.10 3.96 21.81
N THR A 217 -12.15 4.61 22.33
CA THR A 217 -12.07 5.92 22.99
C THR A 217 -11.20 5.89 24.27
N SER A 218 -10.72 4.73 24.68
CA SER A 218 -9.79 4.57 25.80
C SER A 218 -8.34 4.84 25.42
N ILE A 219 -7.99 4.88 24.12
CA ILE A 219 -6.68 5.32 23.70
C ILE A 219 -6.63 6.84 23.85
N SER A 220 -6.09 7.27 24.98
CA SER A 220 -5.93 8.69 25.27
C SER A 220 -5.10 9.36 24.17
N ALA A 221 -5.58 10.51 23.72
CA ALA A 221 -5.06 11.35 22.63
C ALA A 221 -3.60 11.85 22.78
N GLY A 222 -2.81 11.22 23.59
CA GLY A 222 -1.41 11.59 23.86
C GLY A 222 -0.39 10.51 23.57
N GLN A 223 -0.80 9.32 23.13
CA GLN A 223 0.14 8.20 23.08
C GLN A 223 0.84 7.98 21.73
N ASP A 224 0.55 8.74 20.70
CA ASP A 224 1.23 8.58 19.41
C ASP A 224 1.76 9.90 18.83
N THR A 225 2.57 10.59 19.61
CA THR A 225 3.20 11.87 19.21
C THR A 225 4.58 11.73 18.57
N THR A 226 5.10 10.52 18.39
CA THR A 226 6.53 10.33 18.04
C THR A 226 6.81 9.68 16.68
N GLY A 227 5.81 9.36 15.90
CA GLY A 227 6.03 8.75 14.59
C GLY A 227 5.53 9.63 13.45
N GLY A 228 6.34 10.52 12.93
CA GLY A 228 6.03 11.37 11.76
C GLY A 228 5.95 10.57 10.47
N GLY A 229 4.97 9.67 10.33
CA GLY A 229 4.72 8.91 9.12
C GLY A 229 3.31 9.14 8.60
N GLY A 230 3.16 9.29 7.29
CA GLY A 230 1.86 9.34 6.64
C GLY A 230 1.22 7.95 6.57
N GLN A 231 -0.10 7.88 6.56
CA GLN A 231 -0.84 6.63 6.34
C GLN A 231 -0.49 6.02 4.96
N VAL A 232 -0.39 6.88 3.96
CA VAL A 232 0.05 6.54 2.61
C VAL A 232 1.18 7.47 2.20
N VAL A 233 2.31 6.91 1.79
CA VAL A 233 3.47 7.65 1.31
C VAL A 233 3.80 7.21 -0.11
N ILE A 234 3.84 8.17 -1.04
CA ILE A 234 4.16 7.96 -2.45
C ILE A 234 5.46 8.72 -2.76
N VAL A 235 6.55 7.98 -2.94
CA VAL A 235 7.87 8.53 -3.33
C VAL A 235 8.16 8.27 -4.81
N ALA A 236 7.50 7.27 -5.39
CA ALA A 236 7.64 6.90 -6.79
C ALA A 236 7.01 7.94 -7.71
N GLY A 237 7.78 8.52 -8.61
CA GLY A 237 7.26 9.50 -9.57
C GLY A 237 6.36 8.92 -10.66
N THR A 238 5.50 9.76 -11.22
CA THR A 238 4.45 9.44 -12.20
C THR A 238 3.40 8.44 -11.74
N THR A 239 3.21 8.33 -10.42
CA THR A 239 2.16 7.51 -9.83
C THR A 239 0.79 8.18 -10.02
N ARG A 240 -0.20 7.38 -10.38
CA ARG A 240 -1.61 7.76 -10.36
C ARG A 240 -2.27 7.18 -9.13
N PHE A 241 -2.68 8.05 -8.23
CA PHE A 241 -3.39 7.71 -7.01
C PHE A 241 -4.82 8.25 -7.09
N VAL A 242 -5.78 7.39 -7.39
CA VAL A 242 -7.11 7.82 -7.85
C VAL A 242 -8.22 7.05 -7.14
N GLU A 243 -9.27 7.77 -6.71
CA GLU A 243 -10.47 7.17 -6.11
C GLU A 243 -10.20 6.27 -4.89
N ASN A 244 -9.22 6.64 -4.08
CA ASN A 244 -8.92 5.91 -2.85
C ASN A 244 -9.58 6.59 -1.65
N HIS A 245 -9.81 5.80 -0.61
CA HIS A 245 -10.29 6.29 0.68
C HIS A 245 -9.21 6.09 1.75
N ILE A 246 -8.83 7.17 2.42
CA ILE A 246 -7.84 7.17 3.50
C ILE A 246 -8.55 7.59 4.78
N GLN A 247 -8.59 6.70 5.77
CA GLN A 247 -9.14 6.99 7.09
C GLN A 247 -8.19 7.85 7.92
N PRO A 248 -8.71 8.62 8.90
CA PRO A 248 -7.88 9.44 9.76
C PRO A 248 -6.93 8.59 10.62
N VAL A 249 -5.73 9.10 10.83
CA VAL A 249 -4.78 8.60 11.81
C VAL A 249 -4.60 9.67 12.87
N TYR A 250 -4.54 9.28 14.13
CA TYR A 250 -4.36 10.22 15.25
C TYR A 250 -2.92 10.68 15.47
N THR A 251 -2.02 10.44 14.54
CA THR A 251 -0.60 10.79 14.66
C THR A 251 -0.29 12.18 14.13
N GLY A 252 0.77 12.80 14.61
CA GLY A 252 1.19 14.15 14.23
C GLY A 252 1.69 14.32 12.79
N GLY A 253 1.50 13.33 11.92
CA GLY A 253 1.92 13.33 10.51
C GLY A 253 0.80 13.70 9.53
N SER A 254 1.03 13.42 8.25
CA SER A 254 0.05 13.53 7.18
C SER A 254 -0.61 12.19 6.88
N ASN A 255 -1.90 12.18 6.52
CA ASN A 255 -2.56 10.95 6.09
C ASN A 255 -2.10 10.53 4.68
N LEU A 256 -1.86 11.50 3.80
CA LEU A 256 -1.31 11.27 2.47
C LEU A 256 -0.07 12.15 2.29
N GLN A 257 1.05 11.55 1.95
CA GLN A 257 2.26 12.26 1.55
C GLN A 257 2.59 11.93 0.08
N VAL A 258 2.67 12.95 -0.74
CA VAL A 258 2.99 12.85 -2.17
C VAL A 258 4.39 13.47 -2.36
N ALA A 259 5.38 12.62 -2.45
CA ALA A 259 6.79 12.96 -2.60
C ALA A 259 7.40 12.46 -3.92
N GLY A 260 6.55 12.10 -4.88
CA GLY A 260 6.94 11.70 -6.22
C GLY A 260 6.72 12.82 -7.24
N LYS A 261 7.66 12.99 -8.18
CA LYS A 261 7.52 13.98 -9.26
C LYS A 261 6.50 13.54 -10.31
N ARG A 262 5.70 14.47 -10.80
CA ARG A 262 4.68 14.27 -11.84
C ARG A 262 3.58 13.29 -11.43
N ASP A 263 3.31 13.19 -10.13
CA ASP A 263 2.22 12.38 -9.63
C ASP A 263 0.86 13.01 -9.94
N ILE A 264 -0.13 12.14 -10.10
CA ILE A 264 -1.52 12.52 -10.37
C ILE A 264 -2.38 11.97 -9.25
N VAL A 265 -2.93 12.84 -8.42
CA VAL A 265 -3.74 12.50 -7.23
C VAL A 265 -5.13 13.06 -7.42
N LEU A 266 -6.09 12.19 -7.76
CA LEU A 266 -7.42 12.61 -8.18
C LEU A 266 -8.52 11.89 -7.41
N PHE A 267 -9.57 12.65 -7.06
CA PHE A 267 -10.85 12.12 -6.57
C PHE A 267 -10.72 11.22 -5.33
N ASN A 268 -9.70 11.45 -4.51
CA ASN A 268 -9.53 10.69 -3.29
C ASN A 268 -10.33 11.30 -2.15
N HIS A 269 -10.72 10.44 -1.23
CA HIS A 269 -11.35 10.81 0.02
C HIS A 269 -10.32 10.65 1.14
N VAL A 270 -9.82 11.75 1.67
CA VAL A 270 -8.78 11.79 2.68
C VAL A 270 -9.35 12.35 3.96
N ALA A 271 -9.59 11.50 4.95
CA ALA A 271 -9.97 11.95 6.26
C ALA A 271 -8.75 12.52 7.00
N HIS A 272 -8.98 13.55 7.77
CA HIS A 272 -7.93 14.27 8.48
C HIS A 272 -7.93 13.90 9.97
N GLY A 273 -6.82 13.43 10.48
CA GLY A 273 -6.68 13.08 11.89
C GLY A 273 -5.36 13.54 12.53
N GLY A 274 -4.37 13.89 11.71
CA GLY A 274 -3.05 14.34 12.14
C GLY A 274 -2.85 15.84 11.95
N SER A 275 -1.60 16.25 11.72
CA SER A 275 -1.27 17.64 11.44
C SER A 275 -1.76 18.10 10.08
N TYR A 276 -1.77 17.21 9.09
CA TYR A 276 -2.21 17.48 7.72
C TYR A 276 -3.03 16.32 7.15
N GLY A 277 -4.04 16.62 6.35
CA GLY A 277 -4.74 15.62 5.56
C GLY A 277 -3.85 15.12 4.42
N ALA A 278 -3.31 16.03 3.63
CA ALA A 278 -2.36 15.73 2.57
C ALA A 278 -1.18 16.71 2.55
N VAL A 279 0.00 16.19 2.24
CA VAL A 279 1.22 16.97 2.02
C VAL A 279 1.77 16.65 0.63
N VAL A 280 2.09 17.68 -0.15
CA VAL A 280 2.71 17.56 -1.47
C VAL A 280 4.11 18.15 -1.40
N ASP A 281 5.13 17.32 -1.64
CA ASP A 281 6.54 17.66 -1.41
C ASP A 281 7.37 17.76 -2.70
N GLU A 282 6.80 17.49 -3.89
CA GLU A 282 7.57 17.44 -5.14
C GLU A 282 6.92 18.15 -6.33
N ASP A 283 7.74 18.42 -7.35
CA ASP A 283 7.38 19.20 -8.54
C ASP A 283 6.39 18.52 -9.48
N ASN A 284 5.62 19.33 -10.20
CA ASN A 284 4.72 18.93 -11.29
C ASN A 284 3.61 17.98 -10.85
N VAL A 285 3.16 18.06 -9.60
CA VAL A 285 2.06 17.24 -9.08
C VAL A 285 0.71 17.85 -9.46
N ILE A 286 -0.23 17.00 -9.87
CA ILE A 286 -1.64 17.36 -10.02
C ILE A 286 -2.41 16.76 -8.85
N PHE A 287 -2.94 17.63 -8.00
CA PHE A 287 -3.78 17.27 -6.85
C PHE A 287 -5.15 17.90 -7.03
N SER A 288 -6.11 17.14 -7.53
CA SER A 288 -7.38 17.72 -7.98
C SER A 288 -8.60 16.87 -7.66
N GLY A 289 -9.72 17.53 -7.40
CA GLY A 289 -11.00 16.87 -7.13
C GLY A 289 -11.03 16.04 -5.83
N ASN A 290 -10.05 16.20 -4.95
CA ASN A 290 -9.99 15.42 -3.73
C ASN A 290 -10.89 16.03 -2.65
N LEU A 291 -11.52 15.17 -1.86
CA LEU A 291 -12.22 15.57 -0.64
C LEU A 291 -11.28 15.32 0.55
N VAL A 292 -10.80 16.39 1.16
CA VAL A 292 -9.97 16.35 2.35
C VAL A 292 -10.78 16.93 3.50
N TYR A 293 -11.35 16.09 4.34
CA TYR A 293 -12.24 16.52 5.40
C TYR A 293 -11.66 16.36 6.80
N TRP A 294 -12.06 17.24 7.67
CA TRP A 294 -11.66 17.32 9.06
C TRP A 294 -12.59 16.47 9.95
N ASN A 295 -12.02 15.72 10.87
CA ASN A 295 -12.77 15.14 11.95
C ASN A 295 -12.65 16.04 13.19
N ASP A 296 -13.76 16.58 13.64
CA ASP A 296 -13.97 17.78 14.48
C ASP A 296 -13.24 17.89 15.82
N ALA A 297 -12.53 16.87 16.26
CA ALA A 297 -12.39 16.79 17.71
C ALA A 297 -11.15 17.48 18.31
N LYS A 298 -10.06 17.75 17.58
CA LYS A 298 -8.82 17.97 18.35
C LYS A 298 -7.83 19.07 17.93
N ASN A 299 -7.87 19.69 16.75
CA ASN A 299 -6.88 20.73 16.47
C ASN A 299 -7.36 21.82 15.50
N SER A 300 -7.53 23.01 16.01
CA SER A 300 -7.99 24.19 15.26
C SER A 300 -6.93 24.91 14.43
N SER A 301 -5.70 24.38 14.37
CA SER A 301 -4.54 25.10 13.80
C SER A 301 -3.89 24.42 12.60
N THR A 302 -4.40 23.31 12.09
CA THR A 302 -3.73 22.52 11.07
C THR A 302 -4.36 22.69 9.69
N GLU A 303 -3.52 22.60 8.68
CA GLU A 303 -3.91 22.80 7.28
C GLU A 303 -4.33 21.46 6.66
N PRO A 304 -5.50 21.36 5.99
CA PRO A 304 -5.93 20.11 5.38
C PRO A 304 -5.02 19.68 4.22
N ILE A 305 -4.51 20.63 3.46
CA ILE A 305 -3.60 20.38 2.35
C ILE A 305 -2.41 21.34 2.48
N ARG A 306 -1.22 20.81 2.48
CA ARG A 306 0.02 21.59 2.57
C ARG A 306 0.97 21.23 1.45
N ASN A 307 1.61 22.25 0.87
CA ASN A 307 2.85 22.08 0.15
C ASN A 307 4.02 22.42 1.08
N ASN A 308 4.91 21.47 1.31
CA ASN A 308 5.98 21.57 2.31
C ASN A 308 7.31 22.00 1.71
N SER A 309 7.43 22.03 0.40
CA SER A 309 8.70 22.26 -0.28
C SER A 309 8.71 23.56 -1.11
N SER A 310 9.85 23.87 -1.65
CA SER A 310 10.01 24.79 -2.77
C SER A 310 9.54 24.20 -4.09
N ALA A 311 8.73 23.17 -4.06
CA ALA A 311 8.21 22.47 -5.22
C ALA A 311 7.51 23.42 -6.18
N ASP A 312 7.76 23.22 -7.46
CA ASP A 312 7.30 24.11 -8.52
C ASP A 312 6.22 23.43 -9.38
N ARG A 313 5.35 24.25 -9.96
CA ARG A 313 4.32 23.77 -10.92
C ARG A 313 3.34 22.73 -10.35
N ILE A 314 2.82 22.98 -9.17
CA ILE A 314 1.77 22.15 -8.58
C ILE A 314 0.40 22.70 -9.01
N VAL A 315 -0.52 21.81 -9.36
CA VAL A 315 -1.90 22.16 -9.64
C VAL A 315 -2.79 21.67 -8.51
N PHE A 316 -3.39 22.61 -7.78
CA PHE A 316 -4.44 22.34 -6.80
C PHE A 316 -5.77 22.87 -7.36
N ALA A 317 -6.65 22.00 -7.83
CA ALA A 317 -7.90 22.43 -8.43
C ALA A 317 -9.08 21.53 -8.02
N GLY A 318 -10.23 22.15 -7.76
CA GLY A 318 -11.48 21.44 -7.48
C GLY A 318 -11.46 20.59 -6.20
N ASN A 319 -10.53 20.83 -5.29
CA ASN A 319 -10.50 20.11 -4.02
C ASN A 319 -11.54 20.71 -3.05
N ARG A 320 -12.09 19.85 -2.21
CA ARG A 320 -13.02 20.25 -1.15
C ARG A 320 -12.43 19.92 0.21
N GLY A 321 -12.60 20.79 1.18
CA GLY A 321 -12.12 20.59 2.54
C GLY A 321 -13.03 21.17 3.60
N GLY A 322 -13.06 20.56 4.78
CA GLY A 322 -13.83 21.07 5.92
C GLY A 322 -13.16 22.26 6.61
N GLN A 323 -13.81 22.76 7.59
CA GLN A 323 -13.80 24.02 8.37
C GLN A 323 -12.60 24.99 8.41
N LYS A 324 -11.39 24.70 8.03
CA LYS A 324 -10.26 25.67 7.98
C LYS A 324 -9.28 25.30 6.89
N ALA A 325 -9.71 25.34 5.67
CA ALA A 325 -8.86 24.95 4.59
C ALA A 325 -8.06 26.15 4.10
N SER A 326 -6.83 26.24 4.48
CA SER A 326 -5.82 26.97 3.73
C SER A 326 -4.99 25.98 2.92
N ILE A 327 -4.88 26.17 1.63
CA ILE A 327 -3.77 25.60 0.87
C ILE A 327 -2.60 26.52 1.11
N SER A 328 -1.69 26.14 1.99
CA SER A 328 -0.41 26.83 2.12
C SER A 328 0.46 26.36 0.97
N THR A 329 0.72 27.25 0.02
CA THR A 329 1.66 26.97 -1.05
C THR A 329 2.87 27.87 -0.90
N ASN A 330 4.02 27.28 -0.63
CA ASN A 330 5.30 27.97 -0.78
C ASN A 330 5.87 27.84 -2.21
N ALA A 331 5.09 27.21 -3.09
CA ALA A 331 5.51 26.92 -4.45
C ALA A 331 5.42 28.16 -5.34
N THR A 332 6.47 28.40 -6.08
CA THR A 332 6.47 29.31 -7.22
C THR A 332 5.76 28.64 -8.42
N ASN A 333 5.05 29.41 -9.23
CA ASN A 333 4.32 28.92 -10.44
C ASN A 333 3.24 27.86 -10.18
N SER A 334 2.70 27.77 -8.98
CA SER A 334 1.59 26.86 -8.69
C SER A 334 0.26 27.48 -9.08
N GLN A 335 -0.65 26.62 -9.61
CA GLN A 335 -2.01 27.01 -9.91
C GLN A 335 -2.94 26.55 -8.79
N VAL A 336 -3.58 27.51 -8.13
CA VAL A 336 -4.58 27.23 -7.10
C VAL A 336 -5.91 27.80 -7.62
N GLY A 337 -6.82 26.92 -8.00
CA GLY A 337 -8.09 27.34 -8.56
C GLY A 337 -9.28 26.49 -8.14
N ASN A 338 -10.45 27.13 -7.99
CA ASN A 338 -11.76 26.50 -7.75
C ASN A 338 -11.76 25.45 -6.60
N ASN A 339 -11.01 25.71 -5.53
CA ASN A 339 -11.07 24.87 -4.35
C ASN A 339 -12.15 25.40 -3.41
N GLU A 340 -13.10 24.56 -3.04
CA GLU A 340 -14.10 24.86 -2.02
C GLU A 340 -13.52 24.49 -0.66
N LEU A 341 -12.79 25.41 -0.10
CA LEU A 341 -12.14 25.26 1.20
C LEU A 341 -12.87 26.21 2.16
N GLY A 342 -13.86 25.72 2.87
CA GLY A 342 -14.63 26.55 3.79
C GLY A 342 -15.76 25.78 4.46
N THR A 343 -16.35 26.39 5.46
CA THR A 343 -17.43 25.84 6.31
C THR A 343 -18.49 25.09 5.53
N LEU A 344 -18.60 23.79 5.77
CA LEU A 344 -19.86 23.09 5.65
C LEU A 344 -20.68 23.35 6.90
#